data_d93dde74f04c52a9eb78d98925d800a3
#
_entry.id   d93dde74f04c52a9eb78d98925d800a3
#
_cell.length_a   1.000
_cell.length_b   1.000
_cell.length_c   1.000
_cell.angle_alpha   90.00
_cell.angle_beta   90.00
_cell.angle_gamma   90.00
#
_symmetry.space_group_name_H-M   'P 1'
#
loop_
_entity.id
_entity.type
_entity.pdbx_description
1 polymer ?
#
loop_
_entity_poly.entity_id
_entity_poly.type
_entity_poly.pdbx_seq_one_letter_code
_entity_poly.pdbx_strand_id
1 'polypeptide(L)'
;MFEPLCAALDAAGIACTRNELLADHCTFRIGGPADIFIKPCDEIQLCRAVAFCKEQGARYYLLGNGSNILFEDAGFRGAVLDLTAMKTGIGIKENIPGEESGVVYCNVTVGAGMKLSTLCNFALNHSCTGLEFAYGIPGTVGGAIYMNAGAYGGEIKDVLTSVEYLAADGNIVEVPAAELDLSYRHSIFEENGGCILSATFRLKKGDAASIKARMDELMQKRIDKQPLDKPSAGSTFKRPAGAFAAALIDQCGLRGYRHGGAAVSEKHCGFVVNLGGATCADVLALCDEVRSIVKEKTGYDLEKEIRVVRA
;
A
#
# COMPACT_ATOMS: atom_id res chain seq x y z
N MET A 1 -2.54 -25.76 16.46
CA MET A 1 -1.66 -24.66 16.94
C MET A 1 -2.44 -23.37 17.16
N PHE A 2 -3.40 -22.98 16.35
CA PHE A 2 -4.12 -21.70 16.42
C PHE A 2 -5.51 -21.76 17.09
N GLU A 3 -5.91 -22.90 17.71
CA GLU A 3 -7.20 -23.00 18.42
C GLU A 3 -7.36 -21.96 19.55
N PRO A 4 -6.35 -21.72 20.42
CA PRO A 4 -6.48 -20.72 21.48
C PRO A 4 -6.65 -19.30 20.94
N LEU A 5 -5.95 -18.95 19.84
CA LEU A 5 -6.09 -17.64 19.19
C LEU A 5 -7.50 -17.46 18.62
N CYS A 6 -8.02 -18.46 17.88
CA CYS A 6 -9.39 -18.39 17.34
C CYS A 6 -10.43 -18.26 18.48
N ALA A 7 -10.30 -19.03 19.56
CA ALA A 7 -11.21 -18.93 20.70
C ALA A 7 -11.17 -17.54 21.36
N ALA A 8 -10.00 -16.92 21.49
CA ALA A 8 -9.86 -15.57 22.03
C ALA A 8 -10.50 -14.51 21.12
N LEU A 9 -10.31 -14.65 19.79
CA LEU A 9 -10.91 -13.77 18.80
C LEU A 9 -12.44 -13.88 18.81
N ASP A 10 -12.97 -15.11 18.83
CA ASP A 10 -14.41 -15.37 18.87
C ASP A 10 -15.03 -14.80 20.16
N ALA A 11 -14.40 -15.02 21.31
CA ALA A 11 -14.84 -14.47 22.60
C ALA A 11 -14.84 -12.92 22.61
N ALA A 12 -13.96 -12.30 21.84
CA ALA A 12 -13.90 -10.84 21.67
C ALA A 12 -14.81 -10.30 20.56
N GLY A 13 -15.55 -11.18 19.85
CA GLY A 13 -16.40 -10.80 18.72
C GLY A 13 -15.61 -10.33 17.50
N ILE A 14 -14.35 -10.77 17.32
CA ILE A 14 -13.48 -10.42 16.22
C ILE A 14 -13.60 -11.50 15.15
N ALA A 15 -14.06 -11.13 13.96
CA ALA A 15 -14.23 -12.07 12.87
C ALA A 15 -12.89 -12.64 12.37
N CYS A 16 -12.80 -13.96 12.28
CA CYS A 16 -11.63 -14.63 11.70
C CYS A 16 -12.05 -15.84 10.85
N THR A 17 -11.21 -16.16 9.86
CA THR A 17 -11.36 -17.30 8.96
C THR A 17 -10.06 -18.10 8.94
N ARG A 18 -10.13 -19.43 8.88
CA ARG A 18 -8.96 -20.29 8.74
C ARG A 18 -8.73 -20.63 7.27
N ASN A 19 -7.47 -20.80 6.91
CA ASN A 19 -7.03 -21.18 5.58
C ASN A 19 -7.59 -20.27 4.47
N GLU A 20 -7.70 -18.98 4.76
CA GLU A 20 -8.19 -17.97 3.81
C GLU A 20 -7.18 -17.76 2.70
N LEU A 21 -7.62 -17.81 1.44
CA LEU A 21 -6.75 -17.68 0.28
C LEU A 21 -6.29 -16.24 0.06
N LEU A 22 -5.00 -15.95 0.24
CA LEU A 22 -4.43 -14.61 0.17
C LEU A 22 -4.44 -14.02 -1.24
N ALA A 23 -4.53 -14.85 -2.29
CA ALA A 23 -4.73 -14.40 -3.66
C ALA A 23 -6.00 -13.55 -3.83
N ASP A 24 -7.03 -13.77 -3.02
CA ASP A 24 -8.29 -13.00 -3.06
C ASP A 24 -8.18 -11.64 -2.37
N HIS A 25 -7.10 -11.41 -1.63
CA HIS A 25 -6.86 -10.21 -0.81
C HIS A 25 -5.69 -9.36 -1.31
N CYS A 26 -5.19 -9.60 -2.52
CA CYS A 26 -4.17 -8.78 -3.15
C CYS A 26 -4.45 -8.52 -4.64
N THR A 27 -3.96 -7.39 -5.14
CA THR A 27 -4.20 -7.00 -6.55
C THR A 27 -3.44 -7.85 -7.56
N PHE A 28 -2.41 -8.57 -7.14
CA PHE A 28 -1.67 -9.51 -7.98
C PHE A 28 -2.41 -10.83 -8.21
N ARG A 29 -3.36 -11.17 -7.32
CA ARG A 29 -4.10 -12.43 -7.31
C ARG A 29 -3.19 -13.65 -7.27
N ILE A 30 -2.14 -13.58 -6.44
CA ILE A 30 -1.18 -14.65 -6.19
C ILE A 30 -0.99 -14.78 -4.69
N GLY A 31 -0.98 -16.01 -4.19
CA GLY A 31 -0.71 -16.33 -2.79
C GLY A 31 -1.51 -17.52 -2.29
N GLY A 32 -0.89 -18.38 -1.50
CA GLY A 32 -1.51 -19.48 -0.81
C GLY A 32 -2.34 -19.03 0.40
N PRO A 33 -2.80 -19.97 1.26
CA PRO A 33 -3.65 -19.66 2.39
C PRO A 33 -2.88 -19.04 3.57
N ALA A 34 -3.52 -18.13 4.30
CA ALA A 34 -3.11 -17.77 5.67
C ALA A 34 -3.67 -18.79 6.65
N ASP A 35 -2.91 -19.13 7.72
CA ASP A 35 -3.43 -20.01 8.77
C ASP A 35 -4.68 -19.41 9.43
N ILE A 36 -4.64 -18.09 9.69
CA ILE A 36 -5.78 -17.31 10.20
C ILE A 36 -5.84 -15.98 9.43
N PHE A 37 -7.03 -15.59 9.02
CA PHE A 37 -7.32 -14.29 8.44
C PHE A 37 -8.30 -13.55 9.35
N ILE A 38 -7.89 -12.41 9.90
CA ILE A 38 -8.63 -11.66 10.92
C ILE A 38 -9.15 -10.37 10.31
N LYS A 39 -10.43 -10.05 10.55
CA LYS A 39 -11.11 -8.84 10.06
C LYS A 39 -11.56 -7.96 11.23
N PRO A 40 -10.65 -7.17 11.84
CA PRO A 40 -11.04 -6.23 12.88
C PRO A 40 -11.95 -5.15 12.28
N CYS A 41 -13.08 -4.85 12.91
CA CYS A 41 -14.02 -3.86 12.40
C CYS A 41 -13.74 -2.42 12.89
N ASP A 42 -12.90 -2.29 13.90
CA ASP A 42 -12.49 -1.02 14.49
C ASP A 42 -11.09 -1.12 15.11
N GLU A 43 -10.62 0.00 15.63
CA GLU A 43 -9.30 0.14 16.24
C GLU A 43 -9.14 -0.69 17.53
N ILE A 44 -10.20 -0.78 18.33
CA ILE A 44 -10.18 -1.57 19.58
C ILE A 44 -10.01 -3.04 19.23
N GLN A 45 -10.74 -3.54 18.25
CA GLN A 45 -10.61 -4.93 17.79
C GLN A 45 -9.24 -5.19 17.18
N LEU A 46 -8.67 -4.23 16.43
CA LEU A 46 -7.33 -4.36 15.88
C LEU A 46 -6.27 -4.47 16.99
N CYS A 47 -6.29 -3.57 17.98
CA CYS A 47 -5.36 -3.61 19.10
C CYS A 47 -5.46 -4.94 19.88
N ARG A 48 -6.69 -5.43 20.11
CA ARG A 48 -6.92 -6.74 20.77
C ARG A 48 -6.40 -7.89 19.93
N ALA A 49 -6.65 -7.90 18.61
CA ALA A 49 -6.18 -8.96 17.73
C ALA A 49 -4.65 -9.02 17.70
N VAL A 50 -3.97 -7.87 17.65
CA VAL A 50 -2.50 -7.78 17.74
C VAL A 50 -2.01 -8.31 19.11
N ALA A 51 -2.67 -7.92 20.22
CA ALA A 51 -2.32 -8.41 21.54
C ALA A 51 -2.46 -9.94 21.64
N PHE A 52 -3.57 -10.51 21.18
CA PHE A 52 -3.78 -11.96 21.16
C PHE A 52 -2.75 -12.69 20.32
N CYS A 53 -2.37 -12.16 19.16
CA CYS A 53 -1.30 -12.74 18.35
C CYS A 53 0.02 -12.77 19.14
N LYS A 54 0.39 -11.68 19.81
CA LYS A 54 1.62 -11.58 20.62
C LYS A 54 1.59 -12.55 21.82
N GLU A 55 0.49 -12.60 22.56
CA GLU A 55 0.30 -13.50 23.71
C GLU A 55 0.43 -14.98 23.33
N GLN A 56 -0.03 -15.34 22.14
CA GLN A 56 0.04 -16.70 21.62
C GLN A 56 1.35 -16.99 20.84
N GLY A 57 2.27 -16.02 20.73
CA GLY A 57 3.49 -16.14 19.95
C GLY A 57 3.24 -16.36 18.44
N ALA A 58 2.07 -15.95 17.94
CA ALA A 58 1.71 -16.08 16.54
C ALA A 58 2.33 -14.94 15.73
N ARG A 59 3.02 -15.28 14.65
CA ARG A 59 3.42 -14.26 13.64
C ARG A 59 2.15 -13.59 13.10
N TYR A 60 2.23 -12.31 12.82
CA TYR A 60 1.13 -11.61 12.15
C TYR A 60 1.62 -10.66 11.07
N TYR A 61 0.75 -10.39 10.12
CA TYR A 61 0.97 -9.46 9.02
C TYR A 61 -0.21 -8.50 8.89
N LEU A 62 0.07 -7.19 8.79
CA LEU A 62 -0.94 -6.15 8.62
C LEU A 62 -1.17 -5.92 7.13
N LEU A 63 -2.37 -6.17 6.66
CA LEU A 63 -2.72 -6.08 5.25
C LEU A 63 -3.66 -4.89 4.99
N GLY A 64 -3.24 -3.99 4.12
CA GLY A 64 -4.13 -3.02 3.50
C GLY A 64 -4.79 -3.61 2.24
N ASN A 65 -4.83 -2.85 1.15
CA ASN A 65 -5.42 -3.32 -0.12
C ASN A 65 -4.56 -4.33 -0.91
N GLY A 66 -3.44 -4.80 -0.37
CA GLY A 66 -2.57 -5.79 -1.03
C GLY A 66 -2.00 -5.34 -2.40
N SER A 67 -1.90 -4.02 -2.64
CA SER A 67 -1.56 -3.47 -3.96
C SER A 67 -0.06 -3.37 -4.26
N ASN A 68 0.79 -3.69 -3.29
CA ASN A 68 2.25 -3.76 -3.43
C ASN A 68 2.81 -5.08 -2.85
N ILE A 69 1.98 -6.13 -2.83
CA ILE A 69 2.28 -7.39 -2.13
C ILE A 69 2.29 -8.54 -3.11
N LEU A 70 3.26 -9.44 -2.91
CA LEU A 70 3.32 -10.76 -3.52
C LEU A 70 3.41 -11.79 -2.38
N PHE A 71 2.34 -12.56 -2.16
CA PHE A 71 2.34 -13.65 -1.19
C PHE A 71 2.95 -14.92 -1.79
N GLU A 72 3.69 -15.67 -0.97
CA GLU A 72 4.21 -16.98 -1.37
C GLU A 72 3.09 -17.99 -1.66
N ASP A 73 3.39 -18.94 -2.55
CA ASP A 73 2.45 -20.00 -2.95
C ASP A 73 2.09 -20.94 -1.77
N ALA A 74 3.00 -21.09 -0.80
CA ALA A 74 2.76 -21.80 0.45
C ALA A 74 1.83 -21.03 1.41
N GLY A 75 1.55 -19.75 1.14
CA GLY A 75 0.73 -18.87 1.97
C GLY A 75 1.50 -18.19 3.08
N PHE A 76 0.83 -17.91 4.21
CA PHE A 76 1.43 -17.26 5.37
C PHE A 76 1.20 -18.10 6.63
N ARG A 77 2.29 -18.50 7.28
CA ARG A 77 2.23 -19.26 8.55
C ARG A 77 2.08 -18.28 9.71
N GLY A 78 0.81 -18.02 10.08
CA GLY A 78 0.44 -17.02 11.09
C GLY A 78 -0.91 -16.38 10.80
N ALA A 79 -1.12 -15.19 11.36
CA ALA A 79 -2.34 -14.41 11.22
C ALA A 79 -2.15 -13.24 10.24
N VAL A 80 -3.06 -13.07 9.29
CA VAL A 80 -3.14 -11.87 8.46
C VAL A 80 -4.31 -11.02 8.95
N LEU A 81 -4.04 -9.76 9.31
CA LEU A 81 -5.04 -8.79 9.78
C LEU A 81 -5.41 -7.86 8.63
N ASP A 82 -6.64 -7.98 8.15
CA ASP A 82 -7.18 -7.14 7.07
C ASP A 82 -7.71 -5.81 7.61
N LEU A 83 -6.94 -4.75 7.40
CA LEU A 83 -7.30 -3.40 7.86
C LEU A 83 -8.39 -2.74 7.00
N THR A 84 -8.69 -3.29 5.81
CA THR A 84 -9.75 -2.75 4.94
C THR A 84 -11.16 -2.98 5.51
N ALA A 85 -11.29 -3.94 6.44
CA ALA A 85 -12.55 -4.23 7.14
C ALA A 85 -12.91 -3.18 8.21
N MET A 86 -11.95 -2.34 8.61
CA MET A 86 -12.14 -1.35 9.66
C MET A 86 -13.12 -0.25 9.22
N LYS A 87 -14.15 -0.02 10.03
CA LYS A 87 -15.09 1.09 9.88
C LYS A 87 -14.45 2.37 10.42
N THR A 88 -13.49 2.91 9.69
CA THR A 88 -12.74 4.09 10.11
C THR A 88 -13.46 5.37 9.66
N GLY A 89 -13.51 6.36 10.57
CA GLY A 89 -14.05 7.68 10.26
C GLY A 89 -13.11 8.52 9.40
N ILE A 90 -13.68 9.55 8.80
CA ILE A 90 -12.95 10.67 8.21
C ILE A 90 -13.53 11.97 8.77
N GLY A 91 -12.65 12.83 9.27
CA GLY A 91 -13.02 14.13 9.85
C GLY A 91 -12.23 15.25 9.21
N ILE A 92 -12.78 16.47 9.29
CA ILE A 92 -12.10 17.66 8.77
C ILE A 92 -12.21 18.81 9.75
N LYS A 93 -11.09 19.52 9.96
CA LYS A 93 -11.06 20.84 10.59
C LYS A 93 -10.71 21.85 9.51
N GLU A 94 -11.66 22.71 9.18
CA GLU A 94 -11.53 23.68 8.09
C GLU A 94 -11.06 25.05 8.59
N ASN A 95 -10.72 25.91 7.64
CA ASN A 95 -10.42 27.33 7.83
C ASN A 95 -9.25 27.59 8.78
N ILE A 96 -8.19 26.80 8.68
CA ILE A 96 -6.95 26.99 9.43
C ILE A 96 -6.11 28.03 8.68
N PRO A 97 -5.82 29.22 9.29
CA PRO A 97 -4.98 30.23 8.65
C PRO A 97 -3.58 29.67 8.33
N GLY A 98 -3.07 29.98 7.15
CA GLY A 98 -1.67 29.75 6.80
C GLY A 98 -0.76 30.87 7.30
N GLU A 99 0.54 30.65 7.22
CA GLU A 99 1.54 31.69 7.52
C GLU A 99 1.52 32.81 6.48
N GLU A 100 1.22 32.46 5.21
CA GLU A 100 1.05 33.43 4.14
C GLU A 100 -0.36 34.01 4.19
N SER A 101 -0.45 35.36 4.01
CA SER A 101 -1.72 36.09 3.99
C SER A 101 -2.65 35.56 2.89
N GLY A 102 -3.88 35.22 3.27
CA GLY A 102 -4.92 34.71 2.36
C GLY A 102 -4.84 33.22 2.05
N VAL A 103 -3.85 32.50 2.56
CA VAL A 103 -3.79 31.03 2.43
C VAL A 103 -4.57 30.38 3.57
N VAL A 104 -5.47 29.46 3.21
CA VAL A 104 -6.30 28.71 4.15
C VAL A 104 -6.04 27.23 3.98
N TYR A 105 -5.91 26.51 5.08
CA TYR A 105 -5.72 25.07 5.14
C TYR A 105 -6.89 24.35 5.80
N CYS A 106 -6.92 23.04 5.57
CA CYS A 106 -7.79 22.09 6.26
C CYS A 106 -6.92 20.95 6.79
N ASN A 107 -7.18 20.49 8.00
CA ASN A 107 -6.65 19.25 8.50
C ASN A 107 -7.71 18.15 8.33
N VAL A 108 -7.35 17.10 7.61
CA VAL A 108 -8.21 15.92 7.38
C VAL A 108 -7.61 14.75 8.15
N THR A 109 -8.36 14.25 9.14
CA THR A 109 -7.98 13.05 9.91
C THR A 109 -8.77 11.85 9.40
N VAL A 110 -8.08 10.74 9.15
CA VAL A 110 -8.65 9.56 8.49
C VAL A 110 -7.99 8.28 8.99
N GLY A 111 -8.78 7.21 9.14
CA GLY A 111 -8.26 5.92 9.55
C GLY A 111 -7.47 5.18 8.47
N ALA A 112 -6.49 4.39 8.92
CA ALA A 112 -5.51 3.71 8.06
C ALA A 112 -6.11 2.73 7.05
N GLY A 113 -7.24 2.09 7.38
CA GLY A 113 -7.94 1.13 6.51
C GLY A 113 -8.69 1.78 5.34
N MET A 114 -8.90 3.10 5.35
CA MET A 114 -9.64 3.80 4.29
C MET A 114 -8.87 3.80 2.97
N LYS A 115 -9.59 3.63 1.85
CA LYS A 115 -9.01 3.72 0.50
C LYS A 115 -8.54 5.15 0.20
N LEU A 116 -7.38 5.28 -0.43
CA LEU A 116 -6.86 6.59 -0.86
C LEU A 116 -7.84 7.33 -1.78
N SER A 117 -8.52 6.64 -2.68
CA SER A 117 -9.51 7.25 -3.56
C SER A 117 -10.69 7.87 -2.79
N THR A 118 -11.09 7.27 -1.66
CA THR A 118 -12.12 7.83 -0.77
C THR A 118 -11.63 9.11 -0.10
N LEU A 119 -10.40 9.12 0.43
CA LEU A 119 -9.76 10.31 0.99
C LEU A 119 -9.65 11.44 -0.04
N CYS A 120 -9.20 11.13 -1.28
CA CYS A 120 -9.08 12.11 -2.36
C CYS A 120 -10.44 12.71 -2.74
N ASN A 121 -11.49 11.89 -2.86
CA ASN A 121 -12.85 12.39 -3.14
C ASN A 121 -13.40 13.24 -1.98
N PHE A 122 -13.10 12.86 -0.72
CA PHE A 122 -13.47 13.67 0.43
C PHE A 122 -12.78 15.04 0.38
N ALA A 123 -11.48 15.09 0.10
CA ALA A 123 -10.73 16.34 -0.06
C ALA A 123 -11.31 17.20 -1.18
N LEU A 124 -11.63 16.63 -2.35
CA LEU A 124 -12.30 17.33 -3.46
C LEU A 124 -13.64 17.95 -3.02
N ASN A 125 -14.49 17.19 -2.34
CA ASN A 125 -15.80 17.64 -1.88
C ASN A 125 -15.71 18.82 -0.89
N HIS A 126 -14.57 18.96 -0.22
CA HIS A 126 -14.26 20.07 0.68
C HIS A 126 -13.36 21.12 0.04
N SER A 127 -13.16 21.10 -1.28
CA SER A 127 -12.30 22.04 -2.01
C SER A 127 -10.87 22.09 -1.46
N CYS A 128 -10.30 20.94 -1.09
CA CYS A 128 -8.94 20.80 -0.55
C CYS A 128 -8.02 20.16 -1.59
N THR A 129 -6.97 20.88 -2.00
CA THR A 129 -5.94 20.45 -2.96
C THR A 129 -4.74 19.83 -2.25
N GLY A 130 -3.97 19.00 -2.95
CA GLY A 130 -2.72 18.38 -2.49
C GLY A 130 -2.73 16.85 -2.54
N LEU A 131 -3.89 16.21 -2.76
CA LEU A 131 -4.02 14.74 -2.84
C LEU A 131 -4.34 14.22 -4.25
N GLU A 132 -4.34 15.07 -5.27
CA GLU A 132 -4.70 14.68 -6.64
C GLU A 132 -3.81 13.57 -7.19
N PHE A 133 -2.52 13.57 -6.82
CA PHE A 133 -1.55 12.55 -7.21
C PHE A 133 -1.92 11.14 -6.71
N ALA A 134 -2.61 11.07 -5.58
CA ALA A 134 -2.93 9.83 -4.87
C ALA A 134 -4.22 9.16 -5.38
N TYR A 135 -5.08 9.88 -6.11
CA TYR A 135 -6.43 9.43 -6.49
C TYR A 135 -6.44 8.08 -7.22
N GLY A 136 -5.49 7.85 -8.11
CA GLY A 136 -5.38 6.60 -8.86
C GLY A 136 -4.57 5.49 -8.17
N ILE A 137 -3.98 5.71 -6.99
CA ILE A 137 -3.19 4.70 -6.28
C ILE A 137 -4.15 3.71 -5.60
N PRO A 138 -4.09 2.38 -5.92
CA PRO A 138 -5.05 1.40 -5.39
C PRO A 138 -4.69 0.92 -3.97
N GLY A 139 -4.33 1.85 -3.06
CA GLY A 139 -3.91 1.55 -1.69
C GLY A 139 -4.90 2.03 -0.64
N THR A 140 -4.64 1.63 0.62
CA THR A 140 -5.22 2.26 1.81
C THR A 140 -4.33 3.39 2.30
N VAL A 141 -4.86 4.26 3.15
CA VAL A 141 -4.12 5.35 3.79
C VAL A 141 -2.90 4.82 4.55
N GLY A 142 -3.08 3.81 5.41
CA GLY A 142 -1.95 3.22 6.15
C GLY A 142 -0.89 2.61 5.25
N GLY A 143 -1.31 1.85 4.21
CA GLY A 143 -0.37 1.30 3.22
C GLY A 143 0.39 2.38 2.43
N ALA A 144 -0.28 3.50 2.15
CA ALA A 144 0.36 4.63 1.46
C ALA A 144 1.38 5.36 2.34
N ILE A 145 1.10 5.52 3.63
CA ILE A 145 2.05 6.10 4.60
C ILE A 145 3.24 5.16 4.79
N TYR A 146 2.98 3.86 4.98
CA TYR A 146 4.01 2.83 5.12
C TYR A 146 5.05 2.89 3.99
N MET A 147 4.60 3.13 2.76
CA MET A 147 5.44 3.20 1.55
C MET A 147 5.84 4.62 1.16
N ASN A 148 5.46 5.65 1.92
CA ASN A 148 5.50 7.03 1.43
C ASN A 148 5.08 7.09 -0.05
N ALA A 149 3.87 6.59 -0.33
CA ALA A 149 3.39 6.39 -1.71
C ALA A 149 3.39 7.71 -2.48
N GLY A 150 3.86 7.65 -3.72
CA GLY A 150 3.94 8.82 -4.58
C GLY A 150 3.71 8.49 -6.05
N ALA A 151 3.18 9.45 -6.76
CA ALA A 151 2.97 9.40 -8.21
C ALA A 151 2.93 10.83 -8.78
N TYR A 152 3.35 10.99 -10.05
CA TYR A 152 3.23 12.25 -10.79
C TYR A 152 3.84 13.48 -10.09
N GLY A 153 4.88 13.27 -9.29
CA GLY A 153 5.62 14.34 -8.60
C GLY A 153 5.12 14.71 -7.21
N GLY A 154 4.04 14.09 -6.71
CA GLY A 154 3.58 14.22 -5.32
C GLY A 154 3.84 12.95 -4.52
N GLU A 155 4.04 13.08 -3.21
CA GLU A 155 4.23 12.00 -2.25
C GLU A 155 3.40 12.25 -0.98
N ILE A 156 3.11 11.18 -0.23
CA ILE A 156 2.35 11.29 1.03
C ILE A 156 3.00 12.27 2.01
N LYS A 157 4.33 12.27 2.13
CA LYS A 157 5.07 13.19 3.02
C LYS A 157 4.81 14.67 2.75
N ASP A 158 4.41 15.04 1.52
CA ASP A 158 4.21 16.45 1.14
C ASP A 158 2.97 17.06 1.82
N VAL A 159 2.05 16.21 2.30
CA VAL A 159 0.75 16.63 2.86
C VAL A 159 0.45 16.01 4.24
N LEU A 160 1.23 15.02 4.68
CA LEU A 160 1.06 14.36 5.97
C LEU A 160 1.58 15.25 7.11
N THR A 161 0.84 15.35 8.20
CA THR A 161 1.25 16.11 9.40
C THR A 161 1.54 15.23 10.61
N SER A 162 0.72 14.22 10.87
CA SER A 162 0.92 13.27 11.96
C SER A 162 0.30 11.91 11.67
N VAL A 163 0.77 10.91 12.40
CA VAL A 163 0.25 9.55 12.38
C VAL A 163 0.05 9.07 13.79
N GLU A 164 -1.11 8.49 14.06
CA GLU A 164 -1.37 7.71 15.25
C GLU A 164 -1.17 6.23 14.94
N TYR A 165 -0.39 5.53 15.76
CA TYR A 165 -0.11 4.13 15.54
C TYR A 165 0.04 3.34 16.85
N LEU A 166 -0.27 2.05 16.80
CA LEU A 166 0.00 1.09 17.86
C LEU A 166 1.48 0.68 17.79
N ALA A 167 2.22 1.04 18.81
CA ALA A 167 3.65 0.73 18.92
C ALA A 167 3.88 -0.75 19.33
N ALA A 168 5.11 -1.20 19.17
CA ALA A 168 5.48 -2.59 19.50
C ALA A 168 5.27 -2.96 20.99
N ASP A 169 5.31 -1.98 21.89
CA ASP A 169 5.05 -2.15 23.32
C ASP A 169 3.56 -2.18 23.69
N GLY A 170 2.66 -1.94 22.71
CA GLY A 170 1.21 -1.94 22.88
C GLY A 170 0.61 -0.56 23.20
N ASN A 171 1.43 0.48 23.30
CA ASN A 171 0.94 1.85 23.47
C ASN A 171 0.48 2.46 22.14
N ILE A 172 -0.55 3.26 22.19
CA ILE A 172 -0.96 4.11 21.06
C ILE A 172 -0.23 5.44 21.21
N VAL A 173 0.49 5.84 20.17
CA VAL A 173 1.26 7.08 20.14
C VAL A 173 0.97 7.86 18.87
N GLU A 174 0.90 9.20 19.00
CA GLU A 174 0.83 10.10 17.86
C GLU A 174 2.22 10.72 17.65
N VAL A 175 2.71 10.70 16.42
CA VAL A 175 4.00 11.27 16.04
C VAL A 175 3.86 12.19 14.84
N PRO A 176 4.60 13.32 14.80
CA PRO A 176 4.62 14.21 13.65
C PRO A 176 5.29 13.52 12.44
N ALA A 177 4.86 13.89 11.23
CA ALA A 177 5.39 13.33 9.99
C ALA A 177 6.92 13.45 9.84
N ALA A 178 7.51 14.49 10.44
CA ALA A 178 8.96 14.72 10.44
C ALA A 178 9.76 13.62 11.15
N GLU A 179 9.13 12.85 12.05
CA GLU A 179 9.76 11.75 12.80
C GLU A 179 9.57 10.38 12.15
N LEU A 180 8.87 10.33 11.00
CA LEU A 180 8.53 9.07 10.33
C LEU A 180 9.58 8.59 9.31
N ASP A 181 10.69 9.29 9.15
CA ASP A 181 11.76 9.01 8.16
C ASP A 181 11.20 8.71 6.75
N LEU A 182 10.26 9.54 6.31
CA LEU A 182 9.59 9.36 5.02
C LEU A 182 10.53 9.70 3.86
N SER A 183 10.95 8.69 3.15
CA SER A 183 11.78 8.80 1.95
C SER A 183 11.23 7.95 0.80
N TYR A 184 11.98 7.80 -0.29
CA TYR A 184 11.50 7.06 -1.46
C TYR A 184 11.15 5.61 -1.11
N ARG A 185 9.86 5.27 -1.07
CA ARG A 185 9.33 3.93 -0.72
C ARG A 185 9.74 3.43 0.66
N HIS A 186 9.85 4.35 1.63
CA HIS A 186 10.32 4.05 2.98
C HIS A 186 9.58 4.86 4.04
N SER A 187 9.42 4.28 5.22
CA SER A 187 9.02 4.90 6.48
C SER A 187 9.56 4.08 7.66
N ILE A 188 9.59 4.66 8.87
CA ILE A 188 10.01 3.96 10.10
C ILE A 188 9.21 2.69 10.38
N PHE A 189 8.01 2.53 9.83
CA PHE A 189 7.15 1.36 10.03
C PHE A 189 7.72 0.09 9.41
N GLU A 190 8.69 0.19 8.51
CA GLU A 190 9.44 -0.96 8.00
C GLU A 190 10.28 -1.63 9.07
N GLU A 191 10.76 -0.87 10.05
CA GLU A 191 11.73 -1.30 11.06
C GLU A 191 11.10 -1.49 12.44
N ASN A 192 10.17 -0.59 12.81
CA ASN A 192 9.61 -0.58 14.16
C ASN A 192 8.41 -1.51 14.36
N GLY A 193 7.83 -2.06 13.26
CA GLY A 193 6.68 -2.95 13.31
C GLY A 193 5.39 -2.30 13.84
N GLY A 194 5.32 -0.97 13.87
CA GLY A 194 4.14 -0.22 14.31
C GLY A 194 2.94 -0.42 13.37
N CYS A 195 1.74 -0.49 13.96
CA CYS A 195 0.49 -0.60 13.22
C CYS A 195 -0.16 0.78 13.11
N ILE A 196 -0.18 1.36 11.92
CA ILE A 196 -0.82 2.66 11.65
C ILE A 196 -2.31 2.55 11.88
N LEU A 197 -2.88 3.41 12.71
CA LEU A 197 -4.29 3.46 13.08
C LEU A 197 -5.02 4.58 12.36
N SER A 198 -4.48 5.79 12.45
CA SER A 198 -5.02 6.97 11.79
C SER A 198 -3.92 7.94 11.35
N ALA A 199 -4.28 8.90 10.50
CA ALA A 199 -3.36 9.94 10.03
C ALA A 199 -4.07 11.26 9.82
N THR A 200 -3.35 12.35 9.99
CA THR A 200 -3.81 13.71 9.72
C THR A 200 -3.03 14.31 8.55
N PHE A 201 -3.76 14.82 7.57
CA PHE A 201 -3.24 15.49 6.38
C PHE A 201 -3.56 16.99 6.44
N ARG A 202 -2.59 17.84 6.12
CA ARG A 202 -2.80 19.29 5.97
C ARG A 202 -2.90 19.64 4.51
N LEU A 203 -4.08 20.03 4.07
CA LEU A 203 -4.42 20.32 2.69
C LEU A 203 -4.76 21.80 2.52
N LYS A 204 -4.34 22.40 1.41
CA LYS A 204 -4.66 23.78 1.09
C LYS A 204 -6.06 23.90 0.49
N LYS A 205 -6.83 24.93 0.83
CA LYS A 205 -8.07 25.27 0.11
C LYS A 205 -7.75 25.68 -1.31
N GLY A 206 -8.55 25.18 -2.25
CA GLY A 206 -8.40 25.42 -3.68
C GLY A 206 -9.73 25.52 -4.40
N ASP A 207 -9.65 25.60 -5.73
CA ASP A 207 -10.84 25.56 -6.60
C ASP A 207 -11.23 24.11 -6.91
N ALA A 208 -12.45 23.71 -6.56
CA ALA A 208 -12.93 22.34 -6.73
C ALA A 208 -12.90 21.89 -8.22
N ALA A 209 -13.18 22.79 -9.17
CA ALA A 209 -13.16 22.44 -10.59
C ALA A 209 -11.73 22.12 -11.06
N SER A 210 -10.75 22.90 -10.62
CA SER A 210 -9.32 22.69 -10.91
C SER A 210 -8.80 21.39 -10.28
N ILE A 211 -9.16 21.11 -9.03
CA ILE A 211 -8.82 19.86 -8.31
C ILE A 211 -9.36 18.67 -9.09
N LYS A 212 -10.66 18.69 -9.43
CA LYS A 212 -11.31 17.62 -10.19
C LYS A 212 -10.64 17.42 -11.56
N ALA A 213 -10.39 18.48 -12.30
CA ALA A 213 -9.72 18.41 -13.60
C ALA A 213 -8.33 17.76 -13.48
N ARG A 214 -7.57 18.10 -12.42
CA ARG A 214 -6.27 17.50 -12.17
C ARG A 214 -6.35 16.00 -11.81
N MET A 215 -7.31 15.63 -10.97
CA MET A 215 -7.57 14.21 -10.62
C MET A 215 -7.91 13.40 -11.88
N ASP A 216 -8.79 13.92 -12.76
CA ASP A 216 -9.19 13.26 -13.99
C ASP A 216 -8.02 13.14 -14.98
N GLU A 217 -7.23 14.18 -15.12
CA GLU A 217 -6.01 14.17 -15.96
C GLU A 217 -5.03 13.07 -15.50
N LEU A 218 -4.76 12.99 -14.20
CA LEU A 218 -3.82 12.01 -13.67
C LEU A 218 -4.36 10.58 -13.77
N MET A 219 -5.67 10.41 -13.57
CA MET A 219 -6.33 9.12 -13.76
C MET A 219 -6.29 8.68 -15.22
N GLN A 220 -6.54 9.60 -16.18
CA GLN A 220 -6.46 9.28 -17.59
C GLN A 220 -5.03 8.88 -18.01
N LYS A 221 -4.01 9.61 -17.56
CA LYS A 221 -2.60 9.24 -17.79
C LYS A 221 -2.29 7.84 -17.25
N ARG A 222 -2.91 7.44 -16.13
CA ARG A 222 -2.75 6.12 -15.55
C ARG A 222 -3.42 5.04 -16.41
N ILE A 223 -4.66 5.28 -16.83
CA ILE A 223 -5.41 4.39 -17.72
C ILE A 223 -4.65 4.17 -19.03
N ASP A 224 -4.11 5.24 -19.61
CA ASP A 224 -3.41 5.16 -20.89
C ASP A 224 -2.09 4.38 -20.81
N LYS A 225 -1.38 4.49 -19.69
CA LYS A 225 0.01 4.00 -19.56
C LYS A 225 0.16 2.71 -18.77
N GLN A 226 -0.75 2.37 -17.86
CA GLN A 226 -0.59 1.22 -16.96
C GLN A 226 -1.54 0.07 -17.33
N PRO A 227 -1.15 -1.19 -17.08
CA PRO A 227 -1.95 -2.38 -17.39
C PRO A 227 -3.01 -2.63 -16.31
N LEU A 228 -3.99 -1.71 -16.16
CA LEU A 228 -5.02 -1.77 -15.11
C LEU A 228 -6.02 -2.91 -15.32
N ASP A 229 -6.05 -3.48 -16.51
CA ASP A 229 -6.86 -4.62 -16.92
C ASP A 229 -6.29 -5.98 -16.48
N LYS A 230 -5.05 -6.01 -15.98
CA LYS A 230 -4.36 -7.24 -15.56
C LYS A 230 -3.98 -7.18 -14.09
N PRO A 231 -4.08 -8.33 -13.35
CA PRO A 231 -3.61 -8.40 -11.98
C PRO A 231 -2.10 -8.13 -11.89
N SER A 232 -1.71 -7.24 -10.96
CA SER A 232 -0.32 -6.86 -10.69
C SER A 232 -0.19 -6.21 -9.30
N ALA A 233 1.03 -6.04 -8.81
CA ALA A 233 1.33 -5.28 -7.60
C ALA A 233 1.94 -3.89 -7.92
N GLY A 234 1.50 -3.24 -9.00
CA GLY A 234 2.06 -1.95 -9.42
C GLY A 234 3.43 -2.07 -10.08
N SER A 235 4.26 -1.05 -9.92
CA SER A 235 5.65 -1.09 -10.39
C SER A 235 6.44 -2.15 -9.66
N THR A 236 7.07 -3.04 -10.41
CA THR A 236 7.76 -4.21 -9.85
C THR A 236 9.15 -3.86 -9.32
N PHE A 237 9.82 -2.88 -9.93
CA PHE A 237 11.18 -2.45 -9.58
C PHE A 237 11.21 -0.98 -9.18
N LYS A 238 12.04 -0.68 -8.17
CA LYS A 238 12.35 0.69 -7.76
C LYS A 238 13.02 1.44 -8.90
N ARG A 239 12.91 2.76 -8.89
CA ARG A 239 13.63 3.63 -9.82
C ARG A 239 15.12 3.63 -9.44
N PRO A 240 16.02 3.17 -10.31
CA PRO A 240 17.46 3.31 -10.06
C PRO A 240 17.91 4.77 -10.20
N ALA A 241 19.02 5.12 -9.56
CA ALA A 241 19.59 6.46 -9.66
C ALA A 241 19.91 6.82 -11.12
N GLY A 242 19.39 7.97 -11.57
CA GLY A 242 19.66 8.49 -12.92
C GLY A 242 18.90 7.82 -14.07
N ALA A 243 18.03 6.80 -13.80
CA ALA A 243 17.31 6.10 -14.85
C ALA A 243 15.89 5.73 -14.41
N PHE A 244 15.11 5.14 -15.33
CA PHE A 244 13.77 4.59 -15.08
C PHE A 244 13.80 3.10 -15.36
N ALA A 245 13.43 2.27 -14.38
CA ALA A 245 13.40 0.82 -14.53
C ALA A 245 12.61 0.36 -15.77
N ALA A 246 11.42 0.94 -15.99
CA ALA A 246 10.61 0.61 -17.17
C ALA A 246 11.31 0.89 -18.50
N ALA A 247 12.06 1.99 -18.60
CA ALA A 247 12.81 2.34 -19.81
C ALA A 247 13.99 1.39 -20.04
N LEU A 248 14.72 1.03 -19.00
CA LEU A 248 15.81 0.05 -19.09
C LEU A 248 15.31 -1.32 -19.52
N ILE A 249 14.21 -1.80 -18.95
CA ILE A 249 13.58 -3.07 -19.30
C ILE A 249 13.11 -3.07 -20.77
N ASP A 250 12.50 -1.98 -21.21
CA ASP A 250 12.06 -1.80 -22.60
C ASP A 250 13.22 -1.76 -23.58
N GLN A 251 14.28 -1.01 -23.25
CA GLN A 251 15.54 -0.92 -24.04
C GLN A 251 16.21 -2.28 -24.20
N CYS A 252 16.09 -3.16 -23.20
CA CYS A 252 16.62 -4.53 -23.27
C CYS A 252 15.77 -5.48 -24.14
N GLY A 253 14.63 -5.02 -24.67
CA GLY A 253 13.72 -5.84 -25.49
C GLY A 253 12.87 -6.82 -24.69
N LEU A 254 12.62 -6.53 -23.39
CA LEU A 254 11.92 -7.43 -22.48
C LEU A 254 10.42 -7.18 -22.38
N ARG A 255 9.85 -6.34 -23.24
CA ARG A 255 8.39 -6.13 -23.35
C ARG A 255 7.69 -7.46 -23.68
N GLY A 256 6.72 -7.87 -22.85
CA GLY A 256 6.02 -9.13 -23.02
C GLY A 256 6.84 -10.39 -22.67
N TYR A 257 8.07 -10.25 -22.15
CA TYR A 257 8.89 -11.36 -21.69
C TYR A 257 8.20 -12.15 -20.59
N ARG A 258 8.25 -13.49 -20.64
CA ARG A 258 7.42 -14.38 -19.81
C ARG A 258 8.25 -15.41 -19.07
N HIS A 259 7.75 -15.75 -17.85
CA HIS A 259 8.16 -16.93 -17.11
C HIS A 259 6.90 -17.56 -16.48
N GLY A 260 6.57 -18.80 -16.80
CA GLY A 260 5.33 -19.44 -16.37
C GLY A 260 4.09 -18.59 -16.70
N GLY A 261 3.27 -18.33 -15.70
CA GLY A 261 2.07 -17.49 -15.82
C GLY A 261 2.34 -15.97 -15.67
N ALA A 262 3.57 -15.56 -15.36
CA ALA A 262 3.95 -14.15 -15.17
C ALA A 262 4.55 -13.54 -16.45
N ALA A 263 4.33 -12.25 -16.68
CA ALA A 263 4.92 -11.53 -17.82
C ALA A 263 5.27 -10.08 -17.49
N VAL A 264 6.32 -9.55 -18.13
CA VAL A 264 6.53 -8.11 -18.24
C VAL A 264 5.38 -7.55 -19.09
N SER A 265 4.71 -6.53 -18.59
CA SER A 265 3.54 -5.95 -19.28
C SER A 265 3.93 -5.37 -20.64
N GLU A 266 3.13 -5.67 -21.67
CA GLU A 266 3.27 -5.07 -23.00
C GLU A 266 2.93 -3.56 -22.99
N LYS A 267 2.12 -3.10 -22.05
CA LYS A 267 1.70 -1.70 -21.93
C LYS A 267 2.71 -0.85 -21.18
N HIS A 268 3.35 -1.40 -20.12
CA HIS A 268 4.31 -0.69 -19.28
C HIS A 268 5.36 -1.65 -18.71
N CYS A 269 6.57 -1.62 -19.24
CA CYS A 269 7.64 -2.57 -18.90
C CYS A 269 8.08 -2.56 -17.42
N GLY A 270 7.70 -1.56 -16.63
CA GLY A 270 7.93 -1.54 -15.18
C GLY A 270 6.97 -2.40 -14.36
N PHE A 271 5.96 -3.01 -15.00
CA PHE A 271 4.96 -3.87 -14.37
C PHE A 271 5.17 -5.33 -14.76
N VAL A 272 5.17 -6.20 -13.79
CA VAL A 272 4.94 -7.63 -14.00
C VAL A 272 3.46 -7.91 -13.76
N VAL A 273 2.83 -8.63 -14.67
CA VAL A 273 1.40 -8.96 -14.64
C VAL A 273 1.19 -10.47 -14.55
N ASN A 274 0.11 -10.87 -13.91
CA ASN A 274 -0.39 -12.24 -13.90
C ASN A 274 -1.31 -12.43 -15.11
N LEU A 275 -0.91 -13.32 -16.04
CA LEU A 275 -1.68 -13.64 -17.25
C LEU A 275 -2.76 -14.70 -17.00
N GLY A 276 -2.87 -15.19 -15.76
CA GLY A 276 -3.72 -16.29 -15.33
C GLY A 276 -2.88 -17.46 -14.86
N GLY A 277 -3.09 -17.88 -13.60
CA GLY A 277 -2.38 -19.01 -13.00
C GLY A 277 -0.90 -18.77 -12.68
N ALA A 278 -0.42 -17.52 -12.66
CA ALA A 278 0.94 -17.22 -12.22
C ALA A 278 1.12 -17.57 -10.75
N THR A 279 2.27 -18.15 -10.42
CA THR A 279 2.72 -18.44 -9.05
C THR A 279 3.67 -17.35 -8.54
N CYS A 280 3.89 -17.29 -7.22
CA CYS A 280 4.93 -16.45 -6.65
C CYS A 280 6.31 -16.83 -7.19
N ALA A 281 6.56 -18.13 -7.36
CA ALA A 281 7.80 -18.63 -7.93
C ALA A 281 8.01 -18.12 -9.37
N ASP A 282 6.97 -18.12 -10.22
CA ASP A 282 7.05 -17.57 -11.58
C ASP A 282 7.44 -16.09 -11.59
N VAL A 283 6.80 -15.28 -10.73
CA VAL A 283 7.07 -13.84 -10.62
C VAL A 283 8.50 -13.59 -10.16
N LEU A 284 8.99 -14.32 -9.16
CA LEU A 284 10.34 -14.16 -8.64
C LEU A 284 11.38 -14.56 -9.68
N ALA A 285 11.20 -15.69 -10.36
CA ALA A 285 12.07 -16.15 -11.44
C ALA A 285 12.12 -15.12 -12.58
N LEU A 286 10.94 -14.62 -13.02
CA LEU A 286 10.87 -13.56 -14.03
C LEU A 286 11.62 -12.28 -13.58
N CYS A 287 11.44 -11.87 -12.33
CA CYS A 287 12.15 -10.68 -11.81
C CYS A 287 13.66 -10.87 -11.81
N ASP A 288 14.16 -12.05 -11.44
CA ASP A 288 15.58 -12.33 -11.38
C ASP A 288 16.20 -12.44 -12.80
N GLU A 289 15.49 -13.01 -13.77
CA GLU A 289 15.88 -13.02 -15.18
C GLU A 289 15.93 -11.60 -15.76
N VAL A 290 14.88 -10.77 -15.54
CA VAL A 290 14.83 -9.37 -15.98
C VAL A 290 15.98 -8.58 -15.38
N ARG A 291 16.23 -8.72 -14.06
CA ARG A 291 17.34 -8.07 -13.36
C ARG A 291 18.69 -8.44 -13.96
N SER A 292 18.92 -9.75 -14.22
CA SER A 292 20.17 -10.25 -14.79
C SER A 292 20.42 -9.68 -16.19
N ILE A 293 19.42 -9.72 -17.08
CA ILE A 293 19.53 -9.21 -18.45
C ILE A 293 19.75 -7.69 -18.48
N VAL A 294 19.02 -6.94 -17.65
CA VAL A 294 19.19 -5.48 -17.56
C VAL A 294 20.57 -5.14 -17.03
N LYS A 295 21.04 -5.84 -15.99
CA LYS A 295 22.38 -5.62 -15.44
C LYS A 295 23.49 -5.89 -16.47
N GLU A 296 23.37 -6.99 -17.20
CA GLU A 296 24.34 -7.36 -18.25
C GLU A 296 24.40 -6.32 -19.38
N LYS A 297 23.21 -5.87 -19.86
CA LYS A 297 23.13 -4.98 -21.03
C LYS A 297 23.35 -3.50 -20.72
N THR A 298 23.03 -3.05 -19.49
CA THR A 298 23.00 -1.62 -19.15
C THR A 298 23.88 -1.23 -17.98
N GLY A 299 24.37 -2.20 -17.19
CA GLY A 299 25.12 -1.97 -15.95
C GLY A 299 24.24 -1.63 -14.73
N TYR A 300 22.92 -1.38 -14.91
CA TYR A 300 22.01 -1.07 -13.81
C TYR A 300 21.54 -2.34 -13.10
N ASP A 301 21.64 -2.37 -11.77
CA ASP A 301 21.12 -3.44 -10.94
C ASP A 301 19.74 -3.04 -10.42
N LEU A 302 18.69 -3.73 -10.86
CA LEU A 302 17.29 -3.42 -10.48
C LEU A 302 16.96 -4.02 -9.11
N GLU A 303 16.37 -3.21 -8.23
CA GLU A 303 15.83 -3.63 -6.94
C GLU A 303 14.31 -3.77 -7.02
N LYS A 304 13.76 -4.85 -6.44
CA LYS A 304 12.30 -5.05 -6.38
C LYS A 304 11.65 -4.00 -5.47
N GLU A 305 10.54 -3.38 -5.95
CA GLU A 305 9.67 -2.49 -5.16
C GLU A 305 8.54 -3.28 -4.50
N ILE A 306 8.07 -4.35 -5.14
CA ILE A 306 7.04 -5.23 -4.59
C ILE A 306 7.57 -5.96 -3.36
N ARG A 307 6.71 -6.10 -2.35
CA ARG A 307 7.05 -6.79 -1.10
C ARG A 307 6.61 -8.23 -1.14
N VAL A 308 7.59 -9.13 -1.01
CA VAL A 308 7.34 -10.58 -0.94
C VAL A 308 7.07 -10.96 0.50
N VAL A 309 5.87 -11.46 0.76
CA VAL A 309 5.45 -11.95 2.08
C VAL A 309 5.63 -13.45 2.12
N ARG A 310 6.61 -13.89 2.93
CA ARG A 310 7.03 -15.28 3.02
C ARG A 310 6.27 -16.05 4.09
N ALA A 311 6.13 -17.35 3.83
CA ALA A 311 5.46 -18.31 4.71
C ALA A 311 6.07 -18.39 6.14
#